data_123a99b8330183fa25b896e3abf62936
#
_entry.id   123a99b8330183fa25b896e3abf62936
#
_cell.length_a   1.000
_cell.length_b   1.000
_cell.length_c   1.000
_cell.angle_alpha   90.00
_cell.angle_beta   90.00
_cell.angle_gamma   90.00
#
_symmetry.space_group_name_H-M   'P 1'
#
loop_
_entity.id
_entity.type
_entity.pdbx_description
1 polymer ?
#
loop_
_entity_poly.entity_id
_entity_poly.type
_entity_poly.pdbx_seq_one_letter_code
_entity_poly.pdbx_strand_id
1 'polypeptide(L)'
;MHPVLFVIPGTVLKLLALCAALSGPCAWGWARARGGRLSADDRWVYGWFALVACAVFALASPVVVRDGPIRAALSAEAYVGRWHGVPVFSYGVLLATGILAGAFAARGLARRLAIEDGRYARFCAVAAASALAGARGLYLFVQWKSEYVAADGSVLWSRVLFPRANGFVVYGGLLAGVAGVWLFARRTRTLAWQWTDLGSVGIPLGLAFGRLGCFLAGCDFGRPLGAGAPAWLAEVGRFPRWMDAKGSPAWYQHAHRGLELTADACARVGTVVGPDRCALDPRATHSAPVHPTQLYELFLGLALFALLRPAWTRRRFDGQISLAFMVLYGLGRSALELVRDDAERGVRAGLSTSQWIGLVSALVGALWYARRARTAGPAASVLAVR
;
A
#
# COMPACT_ATOMS: atom_id res chain seq x y z
N MET A 1 1.11 4.20 -19.66
CA MET A 1 0.84 3.57 -18.34
C MET A 1 0.26 2.19 -18.58
N HIS A 2 0.79 1.16 -17.95
CA HIS A 2 0.26 -0.20 -18.08
C HIS A 2 0.23 -0.85 -16.68
N PRO A 3 -0.91 -1.42 -16.24
CA PRO A 3 -1.06 -1.99 -14.92
C PRO A 3 -0.34 -3.32 -14.76
N VAL A 4 -0.14 -4.05 -15.84
CA VAL A 4 0.55 -5.33 -15.87
C VAL A 4 1.95 -5.12 -16.44
N LEU A 5 2.99 -5.40 -15.65
CA LEU A 5 4.38 -5.32 -16.09
C LEU A 5 4.76 -6.50 -16.98
N PHE A 6 4.41 -7.69 -16.54
CA PHE A 6 4.63 -8.94 -17.27
C PHE A 6 3.75 -10.04 -16.66
N VAL A 7 3.66 -11.15 -17.39
CA VAL A 7 2.95 -12.36 -16.92
C VAL A 7 3.98 -13.44 -16.64
N ILE A 8 3.94 -14.00 -15.44
CA ILE A 8 4.79 -15.14 -15.09
C ILE A 8 4.04 -16.43 -15.50
N PRO A 9 4.59 -17.23 -16.44
CA PRO A 9 3.98 -18.51 -16.79
C PRO A 9 3.79 -19.39 -15.55
N GLY A 10 2.68 -20.12 -15.49
CA GLY A 10 2.39 -20.99 -14.35
C GLY A 10 3.47 -22.04 -14.07
N THR A 11 4.16 -22.52 -15.12
CA THR A 11 5.30 -23.42 -14.99
C THR A 11 6.48 -22.79 -14.25
N VAL A 12 6.80 -21.52 -14.55
CA VAL A 12 7.88 -20.79 -13.88
C VAL A 12 7.55 -20.55 -12.42
N LEU A 13 6.30 -20.19 -12.11
CA LEU A 13 5.83 -20.02 -10.73
C LEU A 13 5.96 -21.32 -9.92
N LYS A 14 5.60 -22.45 -10.51
CA LYS A 14 5.76 -23.78 -9.86
C LYS A 14 7.21 -24.10 -9.59
N LEU A 15 8.11 -23.82 -10.52
CA LEU A 15 9.55 -23.99 -10.32
C LEU A 15 10.09 -23.08 -9.22
N LEU A 16 9.73 -21.81 -9.20
CA LEU A 16 10.12 -20.88 -8.15
C LEU A 16 9.60 -21.31 -6.78
N ALA A 17 8.33 -21.76 -6.71
CA ALA A 17 7.74 -22.26 -5.49
C ALA A 17 8.45 -23.54 -5.00
N LEU A 18 8.81 -24.46 -5.90
CA LEU A 18 9.59 -25.64 -5.59
C LEU A 18 10.98 -25.28 -5.06
N CYS A 19 11.70 -24.37 -5.71
CA CYS A 19 13.00 -23.89 -5.25
C CYS A 19 12.90 -23.24 -3.85
N ALA A 20 11.88 -22.43 -3.62
CA ALA A 20 11.65 -21.84 -2.31
C ALA A 20 11.32 -22.89 -1.23
N ALA A 21 10.50 -23.89 -1.55
CA ALA A 21 10.18 -24.98 -0.63
C ALA A 21 11.40 -25.83 -0.27
N LEU A 22 12.29 -26.06 -1.25
CA LEU A 22 13.52 -26.83 -1.06
C LEU A 22 14.62 -26.04 -0.33
N SER A 23 14.54 -24.70 -0.29
CA SER A 23 15.56 -23.85 0.34
C SER A 23 15.80 -24.19 1.82
N GLY A 24 14.75 -24.49 2.57
CA GLY A 24 14.83 -24.86 3.98
C GLY A 24 15.54 -26.21 4.22
N PRO A 25 15.09 -27.31 3.58
CA PRO A 25 15.79 -28.60 3.65
C PRO A 25 17.23 -28.54 3.18
N CYS A 26 17.53 -27.82 2.09
CA CYS A 26 18.89 -27.63 1.60
C CYS A 26 19.78 -26.89 2.60
N ALA A 27 19.29 -25.79 3.18
CA ALA A 27 20.02 -25.03 4.20
C ALA A 27 20.24 -25.86 5.48
N TRP A 28 19.25 -26.66 5.88
CA TRP A 28 19.39 -27.56 7.01
C TRP A 28 20.42 -28.66 6.76
N GLY A 29 20.38 -29.31 5.58
CA GLY A 29 21.37 -30.32 5.18
C GLY A 29 22.78 -29.73 5.12
N TRP A 30 22.96 -28.55 4.56
CA TRP A 30 24.24 -27.86 4.49
C TRP A 30 24.78 -27.48 5.89
N ALA A 31 23.93 -26.95 6.78
CA ALA A 31 24.31 -26.63 8.13
C ALA A 31 24.76 -27.90 8.90
N ARG A 32 24.02 -29.02 8.73
CA ARG A 32 24.34 -30.27 9.38
C ARG A 32 25.64 -30.89 8.87
N ALA A 33 25.91 -30.80 7.57
CA ALA A 33 27.16 -31.28 6.96
C ALA A 33 28.41 -30.53 7.50
N ARG A 34 28.22 -29.28 7.98
CA ARG A 34 29.28 -28.50 8.62
C ARG A 34 29.33 -28.64 10.15
N GLY A 35 28.62 -29.59 10.73
CA GLY A 35 28.58 -29.82 12.18
C GLY A 35 27.79 -28.75 12.95
N GLY A 36 27.04 -27.86 12.25
CA GLY A 36 26.25 -26.80 12.85
C GLY A 36 24.75 -27.13 12.93
N ARG A 37 24.00 -26.23 13.58
CA ARG A 37 22.54 -26.22 13.60
C ARG A 37 22.06 -24.87 13.05
N LEU A 38 20.97 -24.86 12.29
CA LEU A 38 20.31 -23.60 11.92
C LEU A 38 19.89 -22.85 13.19
N SER A 39 20.15 -21.56 13.22
CA SER A 39 19.64 -20.69 14.29
C SER A 39 18.11 -20.71 14.33
N ALA A 40 17.53 -20.28 15.45
CA ALA A 40 16.07 -20.13 15.54
C ALA A 40 15.54 -19.15 14.47
N ASP A 41 16.32 -18.11 14.19
CA ASP A 41 15.97 -17.10 13.20
C ASP A 41 16.01 -17.65 11.76
N ASP A 42 17.00 -18.48 11.42
CA ASP A 42 17.08 -19.12 10.12
C ASP A 42 15.91 -20.09 9.89
N ARG A 43 15.56 -20.90 10.92
CA ARG A 43 14.41 -21.82 10.85
C ARG A 43 13.10 -21.07 10.61
N TRP A 44 12.95 -19.91 11.22
CA TRP A 44 11.77 -19.08 11.05
C TRP A 44 11.69 -18.48 9.63
N VAL A 45 12.81 -17.97 9.10
CA VAL A 45 12.90 -17.46 7.73
C VAL A 45 12.58 -18.54 6.71
N TYR A 46 13.18 -19.72 6.83
CA TYR A 46 12.90 -20.83 5.90
C TYR A 46 11.48 -21.38 6.06
N GLY A 47 10.91 -21.37 7.26
CA GLY A 47 9.51 -21.69 7.49
C GLY A 47 8.56 -20.75 6.73
N TRP A 48 8.85 -19.46 6.74
CA TRP A 48 8.11 -18.48 5.94
C TRP A 48 8.28 -18.69 4.44
N PHE A 49 9.50 -18.96 3.96
CA PHE A 49 9.73 -19.29 2.56
C PHE A 49 8.92 -20.50 2.12
N ALA A 50 8.89 -21.54 2.93
CA ALA A 50 8.11 -22.75 2.65
C ALA A 50 6.60 -22.44 2.59
N LEU A 51 6.08 -21.66 3.55
CA LEU A 51 4.66 -21.29 3.62
C LEU A 51 4.25 -20.43 2.42
N VAL A 52 5.06 -19.43 2.07
CA VAL A 52 4.84 -18.58 0.87
C VAL A 52 4.93 -19.43 -0.40
N ALA A 53 5.89 -20.35 -0.47
CA ALA A 53 6.03 -21.27 -1.60
C ALA A 53 4.81 -22.17 -1.78
N CYS A 54 4.27 -22.74 -0.68
CA CYS A 54 3.04 -23.53 -0.72
C CYS A 54 1.85 -22.69 -1.19
N ALA A 55 1.72 -21.47 -0.70
CA ALA A 55 0.67 -20.56 -1.14
C ALA A 55 0.78 -20.19 -2.63
N VAL A 56 1.99 -19.86 -3.11
CA VAL A 56 2.24 -19.58 -4.53
C VAL A 56 2.00 -20.81 -5.39
N PHE A 57 2.42 -22.00 -4.94
CA PHE A 57 2.18 -23.25 -5.66
C PHE A 57 0.68 -23.57 -5.75
N ALA A 58 -0.08 -23.38 -4.67
CA ALA A 58 -1.52 -23.57 -4.65
C ALA A 58 -2.23 -22.59 -5.60
N LEU A 59 -1.81 -21.32 -5.62
CA LEU A 59 -2.36 -20.29 -6.51
C LEU A 59 -1.97 -20.51 -7.98
N ALA A 60 -0.77 -21.02 -8.24
CA ALA A 60 -0.26 -21.28 -9.59
C ALA A 60 -0.71 -22.65 -10.15
N SER A 61 -1.18 -23.54 -9.30
CA SER A 61 -1.74 -24.81 -9.75
C SER A 61 -3.11 -24.55 -10.37
N PRO A 62 -3.38 -25.01 -11.62
CA PRO A 62 -4.72 -25.03 -12.13
C PRO A 62 -5.51 -26.00 -11.26
N VAL A 63 -6.23 -25.45 -10.29
CA VAL A 63 -7.26 -26.23 -9.62
C VAL A 63 -8.29 -26.49 -10.71
N VAL A 64 -8.26 -27.68 -11.29
CA VAL A 64 -9.31 -28.20 -12.14
C VAL A 64 -10.52 -28.44 -11.24
N VAL A 65 -11.13 -27.32 -10.82
CA VAL A 65 -12.43 -27.36 -10.17
C VAL A 65 -13.44 -27.41 -11.31
N ARG A 66 -13.85 -28.60 -11.65
CA ARG A 66 -15.07 -28.81 -12.42
C ARG A 66 -16.19 -28.17 -11.61
N ASP A 67 -16.77 -27.12 -12.19
CA ASP A 67 -18.01 -26.46 -11.80
C ASP A 67 -18.28 -26.39 -10.27
N GLY A 68 -17.96 -25.25 -9.68
CA GLY A 68 -18.22 -25.01 -8.25
C GLY A 68 -17.90 -23.58 -7.81
N PRO A 69 -18.31 -23.19 -6.60
CA PRO A 69 -18.13 -21.83 -6.07
C PRO A 69 -16.66 -21.38 -6.00
N ILE A 70 -15.70 -22.30 -5.95
CA ILE A 70 -14.28 -22.00 -5.99
C ILE A 70 -13.86 -21.51 -7.39
N ARG A 71 -14.41 -22.06 -8.45
CA ARG A 71 -14.17 -21.56 -9.82
C ARG A 71 -14.77 -20.16 -10.01
N ALA A 72 -15.94 -19.89 -9.44
CA ALA A 72 -16.54 -18.55 -9.46
C ALA A 72 -15.72 -17.54 -8.64
N ALA A 73 -15.09 -17.96 -7.55
CA ALA A 73 -14.21 -17.11 -6.74
C ALA A 73 -12.83 -16.89 -7.39
N LEU A 74 -12.29 -17.91 -8.09
CA LEU A 74 -11.04 -17.83 -8.85
C LEU A 74 -11.27 -17.28 -10.26
N SER A 75 -12.40 -17.53 -10.85
CA SER A 75 -12.87 -16.95 -12.12
C SER A 75 -13.48 -15.58 -11.93
N ALA A 76 -13.29 -14.97 -10.78
CA ALA A 76 -13.55 -13.55 -10.69
C ALA A 76 -12.87 -12.88 -11.88
N GLU A 77 -13.53 -13.14 -12.98
CA GLU A 77 -13.43 -12.52 -14.26
C GLU A 77 -12.03 -12.51 -14.89
N ALA A 78 -11.84 -13.50 -15.76
CA ALA A 78 -11.15 -13.27 -17.02
C ALA A 78 -9.69 -12.79 -17.02
N TYR A 79 -9.08 -12.49 -15.89
CA TYR A 79 -7.66 -12.13 -15.90
C TYR A 79 -6.74 -13.36 -15.97
N VAL A 80 -7.04 -14.42 -15.23
CA VAL A 80 -6.20 -15.63 -15.21
C VAL A 80 -6.38 -16.48 -16.46
N GLY A 81 -7.58 -16.53 -17.06
CA GLY A 81 -7.86 -17.33 -18.24
C GLY A 81 -7.28 -16.80 -19.56
N ARG A 82 -7.04 -15.48 -19.66
CA ARG A 82 -6.46 -14.85 -20.85
C ARG A 82 -4.92 -14.89 -20.90
N TRP A 83 -4.25 -15.05 -19.76
CA TRP A 83 -2.82 -14.80 -19.68
C TRP A 83 -1.98 -16.07 -19.65
N HIS A 84 -2.55 -17.26 -19.62
CA HIS A 84 -1.81 -18.53 -19.43
C HIS A 84 -0.79 -18.49 -18.28
N GLY A 85 -0.99 -17.60 -17.29
CA GLY A 85 -0.09 -17.35 -16.18
C GLY A 85 -0.64 -16.31 -15.21
N VAL A 86 0.14 -15.93 -14.19
CA VAL A 86 -0.22 -14.92 -13.21
C VAL A 86 0.28 -13.54 -13.65
N PRO A 87 -0.62 -12.57 -13.87
CA PRO A 87 -0.22 -11.21 -14.20
C PRO A 87 0.47 -10.56 -13.00
N VAL A 88 1.62 -9.95 -13.23
CA VAL A 88 2.35 -9.18 -12.24
C VAL A 88 2.01 -7.71 -12.40
N PHE A 89 1.23 -7.20 -11.45
CA PHE A 89 0.78 -5.81 -11.47
C PHE A 89 1.88 -4.86 -11.00
N SER A 90 2.04 -3.75 -11.71
CA SER A 90 2.98 -2.67 -11.37
C SER A 90 2.80 -2.16 -9.95
N TYR A 91 1.55 -2.02 -9.50
CA TYR A 91 1.23 -1.59 -8.15
C TYR A 91 1.84 -2.51 -7.08
N GLY A 92 1.67 -3.83 -7.21
CA GLY A 92 2.19 -4.81 -6.25
C GLY A 92 3.72 -4.81 -6.18
N VAL A 93 4.38 -4.75 -7.34
CA VAL A 93 5.84 -4.69 -7.43
C VAL A 93 6.39 -3.41 -6.82
N LEU A 94 5.81 -2.27 -7.16
CA LEU A 94 6.24 -0.98 -6.63
C LEU A 94 5.99 -0.86 -5.14
N LEU A 95 4.84 -1.32 -4.65
CA LEU A 95 4.57 -1.36 -3.21
C LEU A 95 5.58 -2.22 -2.46
N ALA A 96 5.88 -3.42 -2.95
CA ALA A 96 6.90 -4.29 -2.38
C ALA A 96 8.28 -3.63 -2.41
N THR A 97 8.65 -3.02 -3.54
CA THR A 97 9.90 -2.26 -3.68
C THR A 97 9.98 -1.11 -2.68
N GLY A 98 8.91 -0.36 -2.49
CA GLY A 98 8.84 0.73 -1.52
C GLY A 98 8.99 0.25 -0.06
N ILE A 99 8.35 -0.86 0.30
CA ILE A 99 8.50 -1.48 1.63
C ILE A 99 9.96 -1.91 1.85
N LEU A 100 10.56 -2.58 0.88
CA LEU A 100 11.96 -3.03 0.96
C LEU A 100 12.93 -1.84 1.01
N ALA A 101 12.73 -0.82 0.17
CA ALA A 101 13.54 0.40 0.17
C ALA A 101 13.45 1.13 1.51
N GLY A 102 12.24 1.26 2.08
CA GLY A 102 12.03 1.84 3.40
C GLY A 102 12.70 1.05 4.51
N ALA A 103 12.57 -0.27 4.51
CA ALA A 103 13.24 -1.15 5.44
C ALA A 103 14.77 -1.05 5.33
N PHE A 104 15.30 -1.05 4.11
CA PHE A 104 16.74 -0.90 3.89
C PHE A 104 17.27 0.46 4.34
N ALA A 105 16.55 1.55 4.05
CA ALA A 105 16.91 2.89 4.47
C ALA A 105 16.95 3.06 6.01
N ALA A 106 16.03 2.40 6.73
CA ALA A 106 15.99 2.44 8.18
C ALA A 106 16.94 1.45 8.85
N ARG A 107 17.40 0.39 8.15
CA ARG A 107 18.35 -0.61 8.70
C ARG A 107 19.64 0.03 9.20
N GLY A 108 20.21 0.98 8.43
CA GLY A 108 21.42 1.69 8.85
C GLY A 108 21.23 2.51 10.13
N LEU A 109 20.01 2.99 10.38
CA LEU A 109 19.66 3.70 11.62
C LEU A 109 19.43 2.72 12.78
N ALA A 110 18.86 1.55 12.52
CA ALA A 110 18.70 0.49 13.52
C ALA A 110 20.07 0.00 14.03
N ARG A 111 21.04 -0.18 13.15
CA ARG A 111 22.43 -0.52 13.54
C ARG A 111 23.09 0.53 14.43
N ARG A 112 22.78 1.83 14.24
CA ARG A 112 23.25 2.91 15.11
C ARG A 112 22.65 2.87 16.53
N LEU A 113 21.53 2.16 16.70
CA LEU A 113 20.93 1.85 18.01
C LEU A 113 21.41 0.50 18.58
N ALA A 114 22.46 -0.09 18.01
CA ALA A 114 22.93 -1.43 18.36
C ALA A 114 21.84 -2.52 18.24
N ILE A 115 20.86 -2.30 17.35
CA ILE A 115 19.82 -3.29 17.07
C ILE A 115 20.39 -4.30 16.07
N GLU A 116 20.40 -5.56 16.49
CA GLU A 116 20.83 -6.69 15.70
C GLU A 116 19.98 -6.85 14.43
N ASP A 117 20.62 -7.19 13.30
CA ASP A 117 19.92 -7.33 12.00
C ASP A 117 18.76 -8.33 12.05
N GLY A 118 18.91 -9.45 12.76
CA GLY A 118 17.85 -10.44 12.97
C GLY A 118 16.65 -9.88 13.74
N ARG A 119 16.89 -9.07 14.77
CA ARG A 119 15.83 -8.39 15.52
C ARG A 119 15.13 -7.34 14.66
N TYR A 120 15.88 -6.59 13.86
CA TYR A 120 15.31 -5.62 12.92
C TYR A 120 14.47 -6.30 11.83
N ALA A 121 14.94 -7.39 11.26
CA ALA A 121 14.17 -8.16 10.28
C ALA A 121 12.85 -8.70 10.87
N ARG A 122 12.86 -9.21 12.11
CA ARG A 122 11.63 -9.62 12.82
C ARG A 122 10.66 -8.45 13.02
N PHE A 123 11.17 -7.28 13.40
CA PHE A 123 10.35 -6.07 13.50
C PHE A 123 9.67 -5.76 12.17
N CYS A 124 10.42 -5.70 11.06
CA CYS A 124 9.85 -5.43 9.74
C CYS A 124 8.78 -6.47 9.35
N ALA A 125 9.05 -7.75 9.62
CA ALA A 125 8.10 -8.83 9.33
C ALA A 125 6.81 -8.71 10.16
N VAL A 126 6.93 -8.45 11.47
CA VAL A 126 5.76 -8.26 12.34
C VAL A 126 4.97 -7.02 11.93
N ALA A 127 5.63 -5.90 11.64
CA ALA A 127 4.96 -4.68 11.20
C ALA A 127 4.21 -4.89 9.87
N ALA A 128 4.83 -5.54 8.88
CA ALA A 128 4.22 -5.82 7.59
C ALA A 128 3.06 -6.83 7.72
N ALA A 129 3.24 -7.91 8.45
CA ALA A 129 2.21 -8.94 8.65
C ALA A 129 1.00 -8.38 9.41
N SER A 130 1.22 -7.62 10.49
CA SER A 130 0.13 -6.98 11.24
C SER A 130 -0.61 -5.97 10.38
N ALA A 131 0.12 -5.13 9.62
CA ALA A 131 -0.51 -4.15 8.74
C ALA A 131 -1.36 -4.83 7.66
N LEU A 132 -0.85 -5.89 7.03
CA LEU A 132 -1.58 -6.65 6.02
C LEU A 132 -2.83 -7.33 6.60
N ALA A 133 -2.68 -7.99 7.73
CA ALA A 133 -3.80 -8.65 8.43
C ALA A 133 -4.88 -7.63 8.87
N GLY A 134 -4.46 -6.49 9.40
CA GLY A 134 -5.40 -5.45 9.81
C GLY A 134 -6.10 -4.77 8.63
N ALA A 135 -5.38 -4.50 7.55
CA ALA A 135 -5.97 -3.93 6.33
C ALA A 135 -7.04 -4.86 5.74
N ARG A 136 -6.77 -6.16 5.72
CA ARG A 136 -7.72 -7.19 5.28
C ARG A 136 -8.87 -7.37 6.25
N GLY A 137 -8.57 -7.42 7.57
CA GLY A 137 -9.59 -7.58 8.62
C GLY A 137 -10.60 -6.44 8.62
N LEU A 138 -10.14 -5.19 8.49
CA LEU A 138 -11.05 -4.04 8.42
C LEU A 138 -11.86 -4.04 7.13
N TYR A 139 -11.28 -4.47 6.00
CA TYR A 139 -12.03 -4.62 4.75
C TYR A 139 -13.15 -5.66 4.89
N LEU A 140 -12.85 -6.83 5.45
CA LEU A 140 -13.84 -7.85 5.74
C LEU A 140 -14.97 -7.31 6.63
N PHE A 141 -14.62 -6.57 7.67
CA PHE A 141 -15.61 -5.98 8.57
C PHE A 141 -16.53 -4.96 7.89
N VAL A 142 -15.94 -4.04 7.11
CA VAL A 142 -16.70 -2.96 6.44
C VAL A 142 -17.58 -3.50 5.31
N GLN A 143 -17.07 -4.46 4.54
CA GLN A 143 -17.74 -4.99 3.34
C GLN A 143 -18.47 -6.32 3.60
N TRP A 144 -18.64 -6.71 4.88
CA TRP A 144 -19.19 -8.02 5.23
C TRP A 144 -20.54 -8.28 4.58
N LYS A 145 -21.49 -7.36 4.75
CA LYS A 145 -22.85 -7.50 4.23
C LYS A 145 -22.95 -7.41 2.72
N SER A 146 -22.11 -6.57 2.09
CA SER A 146 -22.20 -6.28 0.66
C SER A 146 -21.50 -7.31 -0.21
N GLU A 147 -20.41 -7.90 0.26
CA GLU A 147 -19.57 -8.79 -0.57
C GLU A 147 -19.54 -10.26 -0.10
N TYR A 148 -19.80 -10.50 1.19
CA TYR A 148 -19.59 -11.82 1.80
C TYR A 148 -20.86 -12.52 2.24
N VAL A 149 -22.02 -11.84 2.18
CA VAL A 149 -23.33 -12.42 2.46
C VAL A 149 -24.16 -12.42 1.17
N ALA A 150 -24.68 -13.58 0.79
CA ALA A 150 -25.56 -13.72 -0.36
C ALA A 150 -26.99 -13.20 -0.04
N ALA A 151 -27.83 -13.05 -1.06
CA ALA A 151 -29.22 -12.56 -0.89
C ALA A 151 -30.09 -13.46 0.01
N ASP A 152 -29.74 -14.74 0.11
CA ASP A 152 -30.39 -15.74 0.99
C ASP A 152 -29.86 -15.73 2.44
N GLY A 153 -28.93 -14.81 2.77
CA GLY A 153 -28.31 -14.72 4.08
C GLY A 153 -27.13 -15.68 4.30
N SER A 154 -26.80 -16.55 3.36
CA SER A 154 -25.67 -17.46 3.48
C SER A 154 -24.31 -16.75 3.35
N VAL A 155 -23.30 -17.20 4.11
CA VAL A 155 -21.95 -16.64 4.04
C VAL A 155 -21.16 -17.27 2.91
N LEU A 156 -20.60 -16.46 2.03
CA LEU A 156 -19.78 -16.86 0.90
C LEU A 156 -18.33 -17.12 1.36
N TRP A 157 -18.09 -18.21 2.07
CA TRP A 157 -16.79 -18.58 2.64
C TRP A 157 -15.65 -18.62 1.62
N SER A 158 -15.95 -19.01 0.38
CA SER A 158 -14.97 -18.98 -0.70
C SER A 158 -14.41 -17.57 -0.97
N ARG A 159 -15.23 -16.52 -0.83
CA ARG A 159 -14.79 -15.13 -0.97
C ARG A 159 -14.01 -14.62 0.24
N VAL A 160 -14.30 -15.15 1.43
CA VAL A 160 -13.58 -14.81 2.67
C VAL A 160 -12.17 -15.37 2.64
N LEU A 161 -12.04 -16.66 2.27
CA LEU A 161 -10.77 -17.41 2.28
C LEU A 161 -9.87 -17.06 1.10
N PHE A 162 -10.44 -16.80 -0.08
CA PHE A 162 -9.69 -16.44 -1.29
C PHE A 162 -9.89 -14.96 -1.61
N PRO A 163 -9.06 -14.07 -1.06
CA PRO A 163 -9.20 -12.65 -1.27
C PRO A 163 -9.00 -12.30 -2.75
N ARG A 164 -9.95 -11.54 -3.31
CA ARG A 164 -9.75 -10.86 -4.59
C ARG A 164 -8.57 -9.88 -4.49
N ALA A 165 -7.94 -9.57 -5.62
CA ALA A 165 -6.79 -8.65 -5.68
C ALA A 165 -7.05 -7.29 -5.01
N ASN A 166 -8.31 -6.83 -4.97
CA ASN A 166 -8.76 -5.62 -4.29
C ASN A 166 -9.45 -6.00 -2.99
N GLY A 167 -9.17 -5.35 -1.91
CA GLY A 167 -9.85 -5.65 -0.65
C GLY A 167 -8.99 -5.43 0.58
N PHE A 168 -8.37 -4.24 0.64
CA PHE A 168 -7.59 -3.79 1.78
C PHE A 168 -8.01 -2.37 2.16
N VAL A 169 -8.20 -2.14 3.45
CA VAL A 169 -8.48 -0.80 3.99
C VAL A 169 -7.24 -0.30 4.73
N VAL A 170 -6.65 0.78 4.23
CA VAL A 170 -5.40 1.35 4.74
C VAL A 170 -5.43 1.64 6.24
N TYR A 171 -6.56 2.13 6.75
CA TYR A 171 -6.71 2.43 8.19
C TYR A 171 -6.61 1.20 9.08
N GLY A 172 -7.14 0.06 8.63
CA GLY A 172 -6.97 -1.21 9.33
C GLY A 172 -5.50 -1.63 9.41
N GLY A 173 -4.78 -1.42 8.31
CA GLY A 173 -3.33 -1.66 8.25
C GLY A 173 -2.54 -0.75 9.18
N LEU A 174 -2.88 0.53 9.23
CA LEU A 174 -2.23 1.48 10.12
C LEU A 174 -2.44 1.12 11.60
N LEU A 175 -3.68 0.89 12.01
CA LEU A 175 -4.01 0.56 13.40
C LEU A 175 -3.37 -0.76 13.85
N ALA A 176 -3.48 -1.80 13.04
CA ALA A 176 -2.90 -3.10 13.35
C ALA A 176 -1.36 -3.08 13.25
N GLY A 177 -0.79 -2.30 12.34
CA GLY A 177 0.65 -2.09 12.25
C GLY A 177 1.21 -1.44 13.52
N VAL A 178 0.58 -0.37 14.00
CA VAL A 178 0.95 0.29 15.26
C VAL A 178 0.80 -0.67 16.45
N ALA A 179 -0.30 -1.40 16.52
CA ALA A 179 -0.52 -2.39 17.58
C ALA A 179 0.54 -3.53 17.54
N GLY A 180 0.88 -4.00 16.33
CA GLY A 180 1.92 -5.02 16.13
C GLY A 180 3.29 -4.54 16.58
N VAL A 181 3.68 -3.31 16.23
CA VAL A 181 4.94 -2.69 16.67
C VAL A 181 4.96 -2.54 18.20
N TRP A 182 3.85 -2.10 18.79
CA TRP A 182 3.76 -1.96 20.24
C TRP A 182 3.85 -3.32 20.97
N LEU A 183 3.17 -4.35 20.46
CA LEU A 183 3.25 -5.71 20.99
C LEU A 183 4.66 -6.28 20.83
N PHE A 184 5.30 -6.06 19.69
CA PHE A 184 6.68 -6.44 19.44
C PHE A 184 7.64 -5.79 20.48
N ALA A 185 7.50 -4.48 20.68
CA ALA A 185 8.30 -3.74 21.66
C ALA A 185 8.11 -4.27 23.09
N ARG A 186 6.85 -4.56 23.48
CA ARG A 186 6.56 -5.18 24.79
C ARG A 186 7.20 -6.55 24.95
N ARG A 187 7.06 -7.41 23.94
CA ARG A 187 7.62 -8.78 23.98
C ARG A 187 9.16 -8.79 24.00
N THR A 188 9.78 -7.83 23.32
CA THR A 188 11.23 -7.69 23.28
C THR A 188 11.79 -6.81 24.40
N ARG A 189 10.93 -6.28 25.29
CA ARG A 189 11.28 -5.35 26.39
C ARG A 189 12.06 -4.15 25.91
N THR A 190 11.65 -3.57 24.77
CA THR A 190 12.27 -2.39 24.15
C THR A 190 11.30 -1.22 24.14
N LEU A 191 11.80 -0.02 23.88
CA LEU A 191 10.96 1.17 23.80
C LEU A 191 10.22 1.22 22.45
N ALA A 192 8.88 1.24 22.48
CA ALA A 192 8.06 1.30 21.27
C ALA A 192 8.39 2.54 20.42
N TRP A 193 8.74 3.66 21.03
CA TRP A 193 9.10 4.89 20.34
C TRP A 193 10.33 4.78 19.44
N GLN A 194 11.29 3.95 19.78
CA GLN A 194 12.45 3.70 18.91
C GLN A 194 12.05 2.99 17.63
N TRP A 195 11.15 2.01 17.74
CA TRP A 195 10.63 1.25 16.59
C TRP A 195 9.73 2.10 15.71
N THR A 196 8.86 2.93 16.31
CA THR A 196 8.03 3.83 15.54
C THR A 196 8.85 4.90 14.84
N ASP A 197 9.91 5.44 15.45
CA ASP A 197 10.82 6.38 14.79
C ASP A 197 11.54 5.74 13.58
N LEU A 198 12.02 4.50 13.71
CA LEU A 198 12.61 3.76 12.60
C LEU A 198 11.58 3.53 11.46
N GLY A 199 10.36 3.11 11.82
CA GLY A 199 9.27 2.93 10.87
C GLY A 199 8.93 4.23 10.14
N SER A 200 8.86 5.34 10.87
CA SER A 200 8.51 6.65 10.32
C SER A 200 9.54 7.22 9.34
N VAL A 201 10.77 6.73 9.36
CA VAL A 201 11.75 7.03 8.30
C VAL A 201 11.50 6.18 7.05
N GLY A 202 11.07 4.92 7.20
CA GLY A 202 10.86 4.00 6.08
C GLY A 202 9.51 4.18 5.36
N ILE A 203 8.44 4.46 6.12
CA ILE A 203 7.06 4.59 5.61
C ILE A 203 6.94 5.58 4.45
N PRO A 204 7.56 6.78 4.46
CA PRO A 204 7.47 7.72 3.35
C PRO A 204 7.93 7.16 2.01
N LEU A 205 8.95 6.30 1.97
CA LEU A 205 9.36 5.62 0.75
C LEU A 205 8.30 4.61 0.29
N GLY A 206 7.74 3.84 1.21
CA GLY A 206 6.62 2.95 0.91
C GLY A 206 5.44 3.69 0.31
N LEU A 207 5.09 4.86 0.85
CA LEU A 207 4.07 5.75 0.30
C LEU A 207 4.43 6.22 -1.10
N ALA A 208 5.64 6.73 -1.32
CA ALA A 208 6.07 7.24 -2.62
C ALA A 208 5.99 6.18 -3.71
N PHE A 209 6.56 4.99 -3.48
CA PHE A 209 6.50 3.90 -4.45
C PHE A 209 5.08 3.34 -4.64
N GLY A 210 4.29 3.24 -3.57
CA GLY A 210 2.89 2.85 -3.66
C GLY A 210 2.09 3.82 -4.53
N ARG A 211 2.32 5.13 -4.39
CA ARG A 211 1.66 6.17 -5.22
C ARG A 211 2.12 6.16 -6.68
N LEU A 212 3.37 5.82 -6.93
CA LEU A 212 3.82 5.55 -8.30
C LEU A 212 3.07 4.36 -8.89
N GLY A 213 2.83 3.32 -8.10
CA GLY A 213 1.99 2.19 -8.49
C GLY A 213 0.55 2.59 -8.81
N CYS A 214 -0.08 3.43 -7.97
CA CYS A 214 -1.40 4.00 -8.23
C CYS A 214 -1.42 4.83 -9.53
N PHE A 215 -0.37 5.59 -9.81
CA PHE A 215 -0.26 6.36 -11.03
C PHE A 215 -0.23 5.47 -12.27
N LEU A 216 0.58 4.40 -12.26
CA LEU A 216 0.61 3.45 -13.37
C LEU A 216 -0.71 2.67 -13.53
N ALA A 217 -1.41 2.44 -12.43
CA ALA A 217 -2.72 1.79 -12.43
C ALA A 217 -3.87 2.75 -12.78
N GLY A 218 -3.66 4.07 -12.74
CA GLY A 218 -4.69 5.08 -13.04
C GLY A 218 -5.79 5.18 -11.99
N CYS A 219 -5.52 4.76 -10.74
CA CYS A 219 -6.44 4.89 -9.61
C CYS A 219 -6.09 6.08 -8.72
N ASP A 220 -7.00 6.50 -7.83
CA ASP A 220 -6.77 7.60 -6.88
C ASP A 220 -6.41 8.95 -7.54
N PHE A 221 -6.95 9.23 -8.69
CA PHE A 221 -6.75 10.48 -9.44
C PHE A 221 -7.50 11.66 -8.80
N GLY A 222 -7.19 12.87 -9.25
CA GLY A 222 -7.79 14.10 -8.73
C GLY A 222 -8.87 14.66 -9.62
N ARG A 223 -9.35 15.86 -9.27
CA ARG A 223 -10.35 16.60 -10.01
C ARG A 223 -9.90 16.91 -11.44
N PRO A 224 -10.84 17.09 -12.38
CA PRO A 224 -10.52 17.54 -13.71
C PRO A 224 -9.72 18.84 -13.69
N LEU A 225 -8.74 18.94 -14.59
CA LEU A 225 -7.92 20.13 -14.76
C LEU A 225 -8.72 21.22 -15.48
N GLY A 226 -8.63 22.44 -14.98
CA GLY A 226 -9.23 23.61 -15.63
C GLY A 226 -8.58 23.93 -16.99
N ALA A 227 -9.27 24.73 -17.79
CA ALA A 227 -8.83 25.10 -19.14
C ALA A 227 -7.46 25.82 -19.20
N GLY A 228 -7.05 26.50 -18.12
CA GLY A 228 -5.76 27.18 -17.99
C GLY A 228 -4.61 26.28 -17.49
N ALA A 229 -4.82 24.98 -17.31
CA ALA A 229 -3.77 24.09 -16.83
C ALA A 229 -2.62 23.99 -17.87
N PRO A 230 -1.36 23.92 -17.41
CA PRO A 230 -0.23 23.71 -18.30
C PRO A 230 -0.38 22.44 -19.14
N ALA A 231 -0.01 22.51 -20.43
CA ALA A 231 -0.17 21.39 -21.36
C ALA A 231 0.54 20.10 -20.87
N TRP A 232 1.74 20.24 -20.30
CA TRP A 232 2.47 19.08 -19.75
C TRP A 232 1.72 18.40 -18.61
N LEU A 233 1.03 19.18 -17.75
CA LEU A 233 0.26 18.64 -16.63
C LEU A 233 -1.00 17.93 -17.15
N ALA A 234 -1.66 18.51 -18.15
CA ALA A 234 -2.80 17.90 -18.78
C ALA A 234 -2.45 16.59 -19.47
N GLU A 235 -1.27 16.50 -20.09
CA GLU A 235 -0.81 15.25 -20.72
C GLU A 235 -0.49 14.17 -19.68
N VAL A 236 0.21 14.50 -18.60
CA VAL A 236 0.51 13.59 -17.49
C VAL A 236 -0.77 13.11 -16.79
N GLY A 237 -1.78 13.96 -16.72
CA GLY A 237 -3.07 13.67 -16.06
C GLY A 237 -4.06 12.88 -16.93
N ARG A 238 -3.70 12.44 -18.13
CA ARG A 238 -4.54 11.61 -19.00
C ARG A 238 -4.26 10.14 -18.80
N PHE A 239 -5.28 9.39 -18.39
CA PHE A 239 -5.16 7.96 -18.16
C PHE A 239 -5.76 7.17 -19.32
N PRO A 240 -5.03 6.17 -19.86
CA PRO A 240 -5.43 5.48 -21.06
C PRO A 240 -6.63 4.54 -20.82
N ARG A 241 -7.40 4.34 -21.89
CA ARG A 241 -8.25 3.17 -22.03
C ARG A 241 -7.37 1.98 -22.35
N TRP A 242 -7.21 1.07 -21.38
CA TRP A 242 -6.47 -0.17 -21.65
C TRP A 242 -7.24 -1.07 -22.63
N MET A 243 -6.55 -1.98 -23.27
CA MET A 243 -7.15 -2.91 -24.26
C MET A 243 -8.11 -3.93 -23.62
N ASP A 244 -8.09 -4.11 -22.32
CA ASP A 244 -9.13 -4.84 -21.61
C ASP A 244 -10.39 -3.95 -21.51
N ALA A 245 -11.54 -4.54 -21.64
CA ALA A 245 -12.82 -3.85 -21.79
C ALA A 245 -13.17 -2.83 -20.69
N LYS A 246 -12.38 -2.73 -19.60
CA LYS A 246 -12.65 -1.87 -18.44
C LYS A 246 -11.89 -0.55 -18.45
N GLY A 247 -10.77 -0.42 -19.17
CA GLY A 247 -9.93 0.78 -19.16
C GLY A 247 -9.28 1.08 -17.81
N SER A 248 -8.57 2.21 -17.69
CA SER A 248 -8.10 2.70 -16.39
C SER A 248 -9.27 3.14 -15.51
N PRO A 249 -9.17 3.09 -14.18
CA PRO A 249 -10.20 3.58 -13.28
C PRO A 249 -10.66 5.01 -13.60
N ALA A 250 -9.74 5.91 -13.92
CA ALA A 250 -10.06 7.27 -14.34
C ALA A 250 -10.87 7.30 -15.63
N TRP A 251 -10.45 6.55 -16.66
CA TRP A 251 -11.19 6.46 -17.91
C TRP A 251 -12.59 5.88 -17.68
N TYR A 252 -12.67 4.78 -16.93
CA TYR A 252 -13.93 4.10 -16.62
C TYR A 252 -14.92 5.01 -15.90
N GLN A 253 -14.46 5.74 -14.88
CA GLN A 253 -15.30 6.67 -14.14
C GLN A 253 -15.84 7.77 -15.06
N HIS A 254 -14.97 8.37 -15.88
CA HIS A 254 -15.36 9.45 -16.78
C HIS A 254 -16.30 8.99 -17.88
N ALA A 255 -16.11 7.78 -18.41
CA ALA A 255 -16.96 7.24 -19.47
C ALA A 255 -18.33 6.79 -18.98
N HIS A 256 -18.46 6.31 -17.73
CA HIS A 256 -19.67 5.67 -17.24
C HIS A 256 -20.43 6.49 -16.19
N ARG A 257 -19.73 7.32 -15.37
CA ARG A 257 -20.36 8.13 -14.32
C ARG A 257 -20.49 9.60 -14.68
N GLY A 258 -19.83 10.01 -15.76
CA GLY A 258 -19.74 11.41 -16.19
C GLY A 258 -18.74 12.23 -15.40
N LEU A 259 -18.58 13.46 -15.78
CA LEU A 259 -17.66 14.46 -15.26
C LEU A 259 -18.43 15.71 -14.89
N GLU A 260 -18.09 16.34 -13.79
CA GLU A 260 -18.50 17.70 -13.48
C GLU A 260 -17.54 18.66 -14.17
N LEU A 261 -17.92 19.13 -15.35
CA LEU A 261 -17.15 20.08 -16.15
C LEU A 261 -18.07 21.18 -16.68
N THR A 262 -17.53 22.38 -16.76
CA THR A 262 -18.20 23.48 -17.49
C THR A 262 -18.39 23.12 -18.97
N ALA A 263 -19.40 23.65 -19.61
CA ALA A 263 -19.73 23.36 -21.00
C ALA A 263 -18.53 23.51 -21.95
N ASP A 264 -17.73 24.56 -21.77
CA ASP A 264 -16.52 24.84 -22.59
C ASP A 264 -15.41 23.79 -22.38
N ALA A 265 -15.25 23.30 -21.15
CA ALA A 265 -14.29 22.24 -20.85
C ALA A 265 -14.79 20.88 -21.37
N CYS A 266 -16.10 20.65 -21.32
CA CYS A 266 -16.73 19.44 -21.82
C CYS A 266 -16.59 19.31 -23.33
N ALA A 267 -16.77 20.37 -24.10
CA ALA A 267 -16.66 20.37 -25.57
C ALA A 267 -15.31 19.83 -26.07
N ARG A 268 -14.28 19.83 -25.24
CA ARG A 268 -12.94 19.34 -25.59
C ARG A 268 -12.74 17.84 -25.32
N VAL A 269 -13.57 17.23 -24.48
CA VAL A 269 -13.33 15.87 -23.99
C VAL A 269 -14.52 14.94 -24.15
N GLY A 270 -15.71 15.48 -24.41
CA GLY A 270 -16.91 14.65 -24.51
C GLY A 270 -18.16 15.43 -24.91
N THR A 271 -19.31 14.91 -24.56
CA THR A 271 -20.62 15.46 -24.86
C THR A 271 -21.27 16.04 -23.61
N VAL A 272 -21.80 17.26 -23.73
CA VAL A 272 -22.58 17.89 -22.65
C VAL A 272 -23.88 17.09 -22.45
N VAL A 273 -24.10 16.57 -21.25
CA VAL A 273 -25.31 15.80 -20.89
C VAL A 273 -26.16 16.51 -19.84
N GLY A 274 -25.73 17.71 -19.40
CA GLY A 274 -26.46 18.55 -18.45
C GLY A 274 -25.72 19.86 -18.21
N PRO A 275 -26.28 20.82 -17.43
CA PRO A 275 -25.70 22.14 -17.24
C PRO A 275 -24.26 22.12 -16.70
N ASP A 276 -23.94 21.14 -15.85
CA ASP A 276 -22.60 20.96 -15.26
C ASP A 276 -22.08 19.53 -15.40
N ARG A 277 -22.63 18.76 -16.34
CA ARG A 277 -22.28 17.35 -16.55
C ARG A 277 -21.83 17.09 -17.97
N CYS A 278 -20.72 16.38 -18.05
CA CYS A 278 -20.10 15.93 -19.28
C CYS A 278 -19.97 14.40 -19.28
N ALA A 279 -20.35 13.77 -20.38
CA ALA A 279 -20.02 12.36 -20.62
C ALA A 279 -18.81 12.30 -21.56
N LEU A 280 -17.78 11.57 -21.16
CA LEU A 280 -16.64 11.27 -22.03
C LEU A 280 -17.14 10.42 -23.21
N ASP A 281 -16.65 10.71 -24.43
CA ASP A 281 -16.93 9.83 -25.57
C ASP A 281 -16.46 8.40 -25.24
N PRO A 282 -17.35 7.38 -25.34
CA PRO A 282 -16.97 5.99 -25.10
C PRO A 282 -15.85 5.47 -26.02
N ARG A 283 -15.60 6.16 -27.14
CA ARG A 283 -14.51 5.87 -28.09
C ARG A 283 -13.20 6.55 -27.70
N ALA A 284 -13.21 7.47 -26.72
CA ALA A 284 -12.01 8.18 -26.29
C ALA A 284 -10.94 7.19 -25.83
N THR A 285 -9.72 7.39 -26.27
CA THR A 285 -8.56 6.55 -25.94
C THR A 285 -7.98 6.86 -24.56
N HIS A 286 -8.34 8.01 -24.00
CA HIS A 286 -7.86 8.49 -22.68
C HIS A 286 -8.99 9.14 -21.90
N SER A 287 -8.80 9.22 -20.58
CA SER A 287 -9.66 10.01 -19.70
C SER A 287 -9.56 11.52 -20.01
N ALA A 288 -10.48 12.31 -19.49
CA ALA A 288 -10.25 13.75 -19.36
C ALA A 288 -8.98 13.99 -18.54
N PRO A 289 -8.26 15.13 -18.77
CA PRO A 289 -7.08 15.46 -18.00
C PRO A 289 -7.48 15.82 -16.55
N VAL A 290 -6.84 15.17 -15.59
CA VAL A 290 -7.09 15.33 -14.15
C VAL A 290 -5.80 15.69 -13.41
N HIS A 291 -5.94 16.19 -12.19
CA HIS A 291 -4.79 16.35 -11.31
C HIS A 291 -4.16 14.96 -11.03
N PRO A 292 -2.88 14.73 -11.36
CA PRO A 292 -2.19 13.48 -11.04
C PRO A 292 -1.80 13.44 -9.55
N THR A 293 -2.81 13.37 -8.69
CA THR A 293 -2.65 13.42 -7.23
C THR A 293 -1.74 12.33 -6.69
N GLN A 294 -1.62 11.22 -7.41
CA GLN A 294 -0.68 10.15 -7.10
C GLN A 294 0.78 10.66 -7.13
N LEU A 295 1.13 11.48 -8.13
CA LEU A 295 2.46 12.07 -8.23
C LEU A 295 2.68 13.13 -7.14
N TYR A 296 1.66 13.90 -6.78
CA TYR A 296 1.76 14.86 -5.68
C TYR A 296 2.03 14.15 -4.35
N GLU A 297 1.33 13.02 -4.08
CA GLU A 297 1.60 12.20 -2.90
C GLU A 297 2.95 11.48 -2.96
N LEU A 298 3.41 11.09 -4.15
CA LEU A 298 4.77 10.57 -4.34
C LEU A 298 5.81 11.61 -3.92
N PHE A 299 5.69 12.84 -4.40
CA PHE A 299 6.62 13.92 -4.03
C PHE A 299 6.53 14.28 -2.56
N LEU A 300 5.32 14.27 -1.96
CA LEU A 300 5.16 14.41 -0.51
C LEU A 300 5.92 13.30 0.24
N GLY A 301 5.80 12.06 -0.18
CA GLY A 301 6.53 10.94 0.41
C GLY A 301 8.04 11.10 0.32
N LEU A 302 8.56 11.47 -0.86
CA LEU A 302 9.99 11.73 -1.04
C LEU A 302 10.49 12.90 -0.20
N ALA A 303 9.73 13.99 -0.11
CA ALA A 303 10.05 15.14 0.71
C ALA A 303 10.09 14.79 2.21
N LEU A 304 9.09 14.02 2.68
CA LEU A 304 9.07 13.53 4.05
C LEU A 304 10.27 12.64 4.36
N PHE A 305 10.63 11.73 3.46
CA PHE A 305 11.84 10.91 3.63
C PHE A 305 13.10 11.77 3.71
N ALA A 306 13.25 12.75 2.78
CA ALA A 306 14.40 13.65 2.75
C ALA A 306 14.52 14.51 4.01
N LEU A 307 13.40 14.87 4.63
CA LEU A 307 13.37 15.66 5.87
C LEU A 307 13.59 14.78 7.12
N LEU A 308 12.89 13.65 7.23
CA LEU A 308 12.86 12.86 8.46
C LEU A 308 14.12 12.02 8.66
N ARG A 309 14.73 11.52 7.57
CA ARG A 309 15.93 10.69 7.67
C ARG A 309 17.13 11.42 8.28
N PRO A 310 17.52 12.64 7.86
CA PRO A 310 18.56 13.41 8.55
C PRO A 310 18.11 13.92 9.92
N ALA A 311 16.83 14.27 10.11
CA ALA A 311 16.31 14.69 11.41
C ALA A 311 16.42 13.58 12.47
N TRP A 312 16.36 12.31 12.07
CA TRP A 312 16.51 11.18 12.98
C TRP A 312 17.83 11.20 13.73
N THR A 313 18.93 11.59 13.11
CA THR A 313 20.25 11.66 13.75
C THR A 313 20.36 12.83 14.74
N ARG A 314 19.50 13.83 14.63
CA ARG A 314 19.46 15.03 15.46
C ARG A 314 18.29 15.05 16.45
N ARG A 315 17.58 13.92 16.57
CA ARG A 315 16.43 13.85 17.47
C ARG A 315 16.84 14.03 18.92
N ARG A 316 16.02 14.74 19.67
CA ARG A 316 16.24 15.05 21.08
C ARG A 316 15.64 14.02 22.02
N PHE A 317 14.56 13.35 21.60
CA PHE A 317 13.86 12.34 22.37
C PHE A 317 13.31 11.23 21.45
N ASP A 318 13.13 10.03 21.99
CA ASP A 318 12.53 8.91 21.24
C ASP A 318 11.03 9.18 21.01
N GLY A 319 10.57 8.98 19.77
CA GLY A 319 9.24 9.32 19.29
C GLY A 319 9.17 10.65 18.55
N GLN A 320 10.24 11.43 18.50
CA GLN A 320 10.25 12.73 17.84
C GLN A 320 9.96 12.62 16.34
N ILE A 321 10.55 11.63 15.68
CA ILE A 321 10.38 11.44 14.23
C ILE A 321 8.99 10.94 13.89
N SER A 322 8.45 10.03 14.70
CA SER A 322 7.08 9.53 14.52
C SER A 322 6.04 10.63 14.66
N LEU A 323 6.18 11.47 15.68
CA LEU A 323 5.27 12.58 15.91
C LEU A 323 5.40 13.66 14.84
N ALA A 324 6.64 13.96 14.39
CA ALA A 324 6.87 14.85 13.27
C ALA A 324 6.24 14.31 11.96
N PHE A 325 6.38 13.00 11.71
CA PHE A 325 5.72 12.35 10.57
C PHE A 325 4.20 12.50 10.64
N MET A 326 3.59 12.25 11.80
CA MET A 326 2.13 12.40 11.99
C MET A 326 1.67 13.82 11.64
N VAL A 327 2.39 14.85 12.09
CA VAL A 327 2.06 16.24 11.81
C VAL A 327 2.23 16.56 10.33
N LEU A 328 3.39 16.31 9.79
CA LEU A 328 3.73 16.69 8.42
C LEU A 328 2.90 15.92 7.38
N TYR A 329 2.73 14.62 7.57
CA TYR A 329 1.90 13.82 6.67
C TYR A 329 0.42 14.17 6.81
N GLY A 330 -0.08 14.36 8.04
CA GLY A 330 -1.47 14.75 8.29
C GLY A 330 -1.83 16.06 7.59
N LEU A 331 -0.98 17.08 7.70
CA LEU A 331 -1.17 18.36 7.02
C LEU A 331 -1.03 18.23 5.50
N GLY A 332 0.02 17.56 5.02
CA GLY A 332 0.25 17.36 3.59
C GLY A 332 -0.87 16.57 2.93
N ARG A 333 -1.37 15.51 3.59
CA ARG A 333 -2.50 14.71 3.10
C ARG A 333 -3.80 15.50 3.08
N SER A 334 -4.04 16.35 4.09
CA SER A 334 -5.23 17.21 4.13
C SER A 334 -5.20 18.27 3.03
N ALA A 335 -4.02 18.84 2.73
CA ALA A 335 -3.85 19.78 1.63
C ALA A 335 -4.10 19.12 0.26
N LEU A 336 -3.58 17.91 0.05
CA LEU A 336 -3.78 17.19 -1.20
C LEU A 336 -5.25 16.82 -1.46
N GLU A 337 -6.06 16.66 -0.42
CA GLU A 337 -7.48 16.38 -0.58
C GLU A 337 -8.25 17.52 -1.30
N LEU A 338 -7.75 18.74 -1.28
CA LEU A 338 -8.35 19.87 -1.99
C LEU A 338 -8.40 19.68 -3.51
N VAL A 339 -7.50 18.88 -4.06
CA VAL A 339 -7.41 18.58 -5.50
C VAL A 339 -7.84 17.14 -5.85
N ARG A 340 -8.31 16.36 -4.89
CA ARG A 340 -8.81 15.00 -5.12
C ARG A 340 -10.29 15.01 -5.50
N ASP A 341 -10.70 13.98 -6.25
CA ASP A 341 -12.08 13.77 -6.69
C ASP A 341 -12.70 12.55 -5.99
N ASP A 342 -12.67 12.55 -4.66
CA ASP A 342 -13.18 11.44 -3.85
C ASP A 342 -14.55 11.77 -3.21
N ALA A 343 -15.52 12.21 -4.00
CA ALA A 343 -16.87 12.53 -3.53
C ALA A 343 -17.57 11.38 -2.75
N GLU A 344 -17.16 10.13 -2.99
CA GLU A 344 -17.72 8.93 -2.34
C GLU A 344 -17.33 8.80 -0.86
N ARG A 345 -16.33 9.55 -0.35
CA ARG A 345 -15.83 9.42 1.04
C ARG A 345 -16.65 10.19 2.07
N GLY A 346 -17.68 10.89 1.65
CA GLY A 346 -18.53 11.69 2.52
C GLY A 346 -17.86 12.99 3.00
N VAL A 347 -18.65 14.05 3.03
CA VAL A 347 -18.25 15.36 3.53
C VAL A 347 -19.02 15.65 4.81
N ARG A 348 -18.33 16.03 5.90
CA ARG A 348 -18.93 16.47 7.17
C ARG A 348 -18.33 17.83 7.54
N ALA A 349 -19.21 18.81 7.82
CA ALA A 349 -18.81 20.18 8.14
C ALA A 349 -17.81 20.78 7.13
N GLY A 350 -18.05 20.56 5.83
CA GLY A 350 -17.21 21.09 4.75
C GLY A 350 -15.87 20.40 4.52
N LEU A 351 -15.53 19.37 5.31
CA LEU A 351 -14.28 18.62 5.17
C LEU A 351 -14.55 17.16 4.85
N SER A 352 -13.69 16.56 4.03
CA SER A 352 -13.73 15.13 3.77
C SER A 352 -13.29 14.31 5.00
N THR A 353 -13.70 13.04 5.05
CA THR A 353 -13.25 12.13 6.11
C THR A 353 -11.73 12.05 6.21
N SER A 354 -11.01 12.07 5.06
CA SER A 354 -9.56 12.06 5.03
C SER A 354 -8.94 13.34 5.60
N GLN A 355 -9.55 14.50 5.35
CA GLN A 355 -9.11 15.76 5.95
C GLN A 355 -9.29 15.76 7.46
N TRP A 356 -10.44 15.30 7.96
CA TRP A 356 -10.64 15.16 9.40
C TRP A 356 -9.59 14.27 10.06
N ILE A 357 -9.33 13.10 9.49
CA ILE A 357 -8.32 12.19 10.02
C ILE A 357 -6.93 12.84 9.97
N GLY A 358 -6.58 13.51 8.87
CA GLY A 358 -5.29 14.18 8.70
C GLY A 358 -5.09 15.31 9.72
N LEU A 359 -6.08 16.20 9.87
CA LEU A 359 -6.02 17.33 10.80
C LEU A 359 -6.01 16.88 12.26
N VAL A 360 -6.86 15.91 12.62
CA VAL A 360 -6.87 15.35 13.98
C VAL A 360 -5.55 14.65 14.28
N SER A 361 -5.00 13.86 13.34
CA SER A 361 -3.70 13.25 13.51
C SER A 361 -2.58 14.28 13.67
N ALA A 362 -2.60 15.36 12.88
CA ALA A 362 -1.63 16.44 13.00
C ALA A 362 -1.73 17.15 14.36
N LEU A 363 -2.94 17.45 14.82
CA LEU A 363 -3.15 18.08 16.11
C LEU A 363 -2.70 17.19 17.27
N VAL A 364 -3.11 15.92 17.28
CA VAL A 364 -2.69 14.95 18.31
C VAL A 364 -1.18 14.78 18.27
N GLY A 365 -0.59 14.66 17.09
CA GLY A 365 0.85 14.58 16.90
C GLY A 365 1.58 15.81 17.46
N ALA A 366 1.10 17.01 17.18
CA ALA A 366 1.68 18.26 17.67
C ALA A 366 1.59 18.40 19.20
N LEU A 367 0.41 18.12 19.78
CA LEU A 367 0.21 18.16 21.22
C LEU A 367 1.10 17.14 21.93
N TRP A 368 1.21 15.95 21.40
CA TRP A 368 2.03 14.91 21.98
C TRP A 368 3.53 15.21 21.81
N TYR A 369 3.91 15.77 20.66
CA TYR A 369 5.25 16.27 20.43
C TYR A 369 5.64 17.33 21.48
N ALA A 370 4.80 18.35 21.68
CA ALA A 370 5.03 19.42 22.65
C ALA A 370 5.14 18.87 24.09
N ARG A 371 4.27 17.93 24.47
CA ARG A 371 4.36 17.26 25.77
C ARG A 371 5.65 16.47 25.93
N ARG A 372 6.00 15.62 24.93
CA ARG A 372 7.20 14.79 24.96
C ARG A 372 8.48 15.64 24.97
N ALA A 373 8.51 16.73 24.23
CA ALA A 373 9.65 17.65 24.23
C ALA A 373 9.95 18.25 25.60
N ARG A 374 8.92 18.36 26.49
CA ARG A 374 9.08 18.87 27.86
C ARG A 374 9.38 17.77 28.88
N THR A 375 8.90 16.54 28.68
CA THR A 375 8.88 15.50 29.71
C THR A 375 9.78 14.29 29.39
N ALA A 376 10.16 14.10 28.13
CA ALA A 376 10.95 12.95 27.73
C ALA A 376 12.44 13.16 28.09
N GLY A 377 13.06 12.09 28.56
CA GLY A 377 14.51 12.01 28.62
C GLY A 377 15.16 12.07 27.22
N PRO A 378 16.48 12.23 27.17
CA PRO A 378 17.23 12.29 25.92
C PRO A 378 16.97 11.05 25.07
N ALA A 379 16.98 11.23 23.74
CA ALA A 379 16.87 10.11 22.81
C ALA A 379 17.97 9.09 23.11
N ALA A 380 17.65 7.81 22.94
CA ALA A 380 18.64 6.74 23.02
C ALA A 380 19.83 7.12 22.11
N SER A 381 20.93 7.43 22.75
CA SER A 381 22.04 8.06 22.07
C SER A 381 22.78 7.05 21.18
N VAL A 382 23.19 7.52 20.03
CA VAL A 382 24.21 6.92 19.15
C VAL A 382 25.56 6.75 19.88
N LEU A 383 25.67 7.15 21.17
CA LEU A 383 26.90 7.29 21.95
C LEU A 383 27.30 6.05 22.72
N ALA A 384 26.65 4.91 22.56
CA ALA A 384 27.03 3.69 23.27
C ALA A 384 28.00 2.77 22.49
N VAL A 385 28.58 3.25 21.39
CA VAL A 385 29.63 2.51 20.65
C VAL A 385 30.78 3.50 20.35
N ARG A 386 31.59 3.75 21.33
CA ARG A 386 33.00 4.09 21.16
C ARG A 386 33.86 2.97 21.73
#